data_113071eb905dd0b9e11dd0f0373452d6
#
_entry.id   113071eb905dd0b9e11dd0f0373452d6
#
_cell.length_a   1.000
_cell.length_b   1.000
_cell.length_c   1.000
_cell.angle_alpha   90.00
_cell.angle_beta   90.00
_cell.angle_gamma   90.00
#
_symmetry.space_group_name_H-M   'P 1'
#
loop_
_entity.id
_entity.type
_entity.pdbx_description
1 polymer ?
#
loop_
_entity_poly.entity_id
_entity_poly.type
_entity_poly.pdbx_seq_one_letter_code
_entity_poly.pdbx_strand_id
1 'polypeptide(L)'
;GAAWAFIPGYLQAKRGSHVVITTIMFNFLASSLMVYLLAGPLIQLGQQSPQSDLIPESAQLASFKTFFSLFGIDITSSPLNLSFLLALFALFVFWVLIWKTRLGYEIRAVGKNQDAANYAGINVPKIIIITMTISGAFAGLLAVNEVMGVQHRAILNFTAGYGFTGIAVALMGRNHPVGIFFASLLFGALFQGGAELDFEFQSITRDMVLLIQGMIILFSGALAYMFNPALSKIFNKVTKNGANDD
;
A
#
# COMPACT_ATOMS: atom_id res chain seq x y z
N GLY A 1 -8.12 9.26 -5.96
CA GLY A 1 -7.15 9.17 -4.86
C GLY A 1 -6.38 10.48 -4.68
N ALA A 2 -5.68 10.95 -5.71
CA ALA A 2 -4.85 12.16 -5.63
C ALA A 2 -5.62 13.41 -5.18
N ALA A 3 -6.77 13.70 -5.80
CA ALA A 3 -7.61 14.85 -5.44
C ALA A 3 -8.15 14.75 -4.00
N TRP A 4 -8.49 13.54 -3.55
CA TRP A 4 -8.95 13.30 -2.19
C TRP A 4 -7.84 13.55 -1.16
N ALA A 5 -6.65 13.03 -1.41
CA ALA A 5 -5.49 13.18 -0.52
C ALA A 5 -4.89 14.60 -0.54
N PHE A 6 -5.11 15.38 -1.59
CA PHE A 6 -4.69 16.78 -1.66
C PHE A 6 -5.28 17.61 -0.52
N ILE A 7 -6.56 17.39 -0.16
CA ILE A 7 -7.25 18.20 0.85
C ILE A 7 -6.60 18.06 2.23
N PRO A 8 -6.46 16.84 2.81
CA PRO A 8 -5.76 16.69 4.10
C PRO A 8 -4.30 17.14 4.04
N GLY A 9 -3.61 16.94 2.90
CA GLY A 9 -2.26 17.45 2.68
C GLY A 9 -2.18 18.98 2.75
N TYR A 10 -3.12 19.68 2.14
CA TYR A 10 -3.22 21.13 2.21
C TYR A 10 -3.52 21.63 3.63
N LEU A 11 -4.45 20.98 4.33
CA LEU A 11 -4.81 21.33 5.71
C LEU A 11 -3.61 21.16 6.65
N GLN A 12 -2.85 20.09 6.50
CA GLN A 12 -1.63 19.87 7.27
C GLN A 12 -0.59 20.97 6.98
N ALA A 13 -0.30 21.23 5.71
CA ALA A 13 0.77 22.11 5.30
C ALA A 13 0.51 23.60 5.57
N LYS A 14 -0.77 24.04 5.49
CA LYS A 14 -1.16 25.44 5.59
C LYS A 14 -1.85 25.81 6.90
N ARG A 15 -2.52 24.86 7.54
CA ARG A 15 -3.30 25.09 8.75
C ARG A 15 -2.71 24.41 9.99
N GLY A 16 -1.62 23.65 9.84
CA GLY A 16 -0.97 22.95 10.95
C GLY A 16 -1.83 21.84 11.56
N SER A 17 -2.83 21.31 10.83
CA SER A 17 -3.67 20.23 11.33
C SER A 17 -2.85 18.95 11.48
N HIS A 18 -3.18 18.14 12.49
CA HIS A 18 -2.53 16.85 12.69
C HIS A 18 -2.94 15.87 11.58
N VAL A 19 -1.97 15.41 10.78
CA VAL A 19 -2.21 14.61 9.57
C VAL A 19 -3.06 13.37 9.85
N VAL A 20 -2.77 12.63 10.92
CA VAL A 20 -3.47 11.39 11.26
C VAL A 20 -4.95 11.64 11.56
N ILE A 21 -5.26 12.66 12.35
CA ILE A 21 -6.64 13.01 12.69
C ILE A 21 -7.40 13.43 11.43
N THR A 22 -6.80 14.30 10.62
CA THR A 22 -7.43 14.79 9.39
C THR A 22 -7.68 13.66 8.40
N THR A 23 -6.72 12.75 8.19
CA THR A 23 -6.89 11.62 7.27
C THR A 23 -7.93 10.62 7.76
N ILE A 24 -8.00 10.35 9.07
CA ILE A 24 -9.05 9.49 9.65
C ILE A 24 -10.44 10.12 9.42
N MET A 25 -10.60 11.43 9.66
CA MET A 25 -11.85 12.12 9.38
C MET A 25 -12.24 12.01 7.88
N PHE A 26 -11.27 12.18 6.99
CA PHE A 26 -11.50 12.03 5.55
C PHE A 26 -11.83 10.59 5.13
N ASN A 27 -11.37 9.58 5.88
CA ASN A 27 -11.79 8.19 5.64
C ASN A 27 -13.27 7.98 5.98
N PHE A 28 -13.77 8.55 7.10
CA PHE A 28 -15.19 8.50 7.43
C PHE A 28 -16.05 9.24 6.40
N LEU A 29 -15.60 10.40 5.93
CA LEU A 29 -16.28 11.14 4.85
C LEU A 29 -16.32 10.32 3.56
N ALA A 30 -15.21 9.67 3.18
CA ALA A 30 -15.14 8.83 2.00
C ALA A 30 -16.09 7.61 2.11
N SER A 31 -16.13 6.97 3.29
CA SER A 31 -17.04 5.86 3.56
C SER A 31 -18.49 6.28 3.46
N SER A 32 -18.86 7.41 4.07
CA SER A 32 -20.23 7.95 4.01
C SER A 32 -20.64 8.32 2.58
N LEU A 33 -19.72 8.93 1.82
CA LEU A 33 -19.93 9.25 0.40
C LEU A 33 -20.12 7.97 -0.43
N MET A 34 -19.33 6.93 -0.18
CA MET A 34 -19.44 5.65 -0.86
C MET A 34 -20.80 4.99 -0.61
N VAL A 35 -21.26 5.00 0.66
CA VAL A 35 -22.59 4.50 1.03
C VAL A 35 -23.68 5.28 0.29
N TYR A 36 -23.61 6.61 0.29
CA TYR A 36 -24.57 7.45 -0.43
C TYR A 36 -24.62 7.14 -1.93
N LEU A 37 -23.46 7.00 -2.57
CA LEU A 37 -23.37 6.72 -4.00
C LEU A 37 -23.89 5.32 -4.35
N LEU A 38 -23.54 4.30 -3.59
CA LEU A 38 -23.91 2.92 -3.86
C LEU A 38 -25.34 2.57 -3.41
N ALA A 39 -25.88 3.28 -2.41
CA ALA A 39 -27.28 3.10 -1.99
C ALA A 39 -28.26 3.99 -2.78
N GLY A 40 -27.76 4.97 -3.55
CA GLY A 40 -28.57 5.91 -4.31
C GLY A 40 -28.30 5.85 -5.81
N PRO A 41 -27.52 6.80 -6.39
CA PRO A 41 -27.43 6.96 -7.83
C PRO A 41 -26.72 5.80 -8.56
N LEU A 42 -25.89 5.00 -7.90
CA LEU A 42 -25.14 3.92 -8.52
C LEU A 42 -25.65 2.52 -8.15
N ILE A 43 -26.78 2.43 -7.48
CA ILE A 43 -27.34 1.14 -7.07
C ILE A 43 -27.78 0.33 -8.29
N GLN A 44 -27.44 -0.95 -8.31
CA GLN A 44 -27.93 -1.89 -9.29
C GLN A 44 -29.43 -2.15 -9.05
N LEU A 45 -30.26 -1.88 -10.06
CA LEU A 45 -31.70 -2.06 -9.97
C LEU A 45 -32.06 -3.53 -9.70
N GLY A 46 -32.93 -3.78 -8.69
CA GLY A 46 -33.40 -5.11 -8.34
C GLY A 46 -32.52 -5.88 -7.34
N GLN A 47 -31.47 -5.29 -6.81
CA GLN A 47 -30.62 -5.87 -5.77
C GLN A 47 -30.85 -5.20 -4.41
N GLN A 48 -30.83 -6.00 -3.32
CA GLN A 48 -30.95 -5.48 -1.96
C GLN A 48 -29.63 -4.98 -1.39
N SER A 49 -28.49 -5.52 -1.85
CA SER A 49 -27.18 -5.08 -1.40
C SER A 49 -26.72 -3.84 -2.17
N PRO A 50 -26.15 -2.85 -1.48
CA PRO A 50 -25.64 -1.63 -2.09
C PRO A 50 -24.36 -1.94 -2.89
N GLN A 51 -24.52 -2.15 -4.19
CA GLN A 51 -23.46 -2.41 -5.15
C GLN A 51 -23.78 -1.74 -6.49
N SER A 52 -22.73 -1.42 -7.25
CA SER A 52 -22.91 -0.89 -8.60
C SER A 52 -23.26 -1.97 -9.62
N ASP A 53 -23.73 -1.55 -10.78
CA ASP A 53 -23.80 -2.43 -11.95
C ASP A 53 -22.43 -3.04 -12.29
N LEU A 54 -22.47 -4.18 -12.98
CA LEU A 54 -21.26 -4.81 -13.51
C LEU A 54 -20.58 -3.88 -14.52
N ILE A 55 -19.29 -3.74 -14.40
CA ILE A 55 -18.48 -3.00 -15.35
C ILE A 55 -18.46 -3.77 -16.68
N PRO A 56 -18.68 -3.10 -17.82
CA PRO A 56 -18.62 -3.73 -19.15
C PRO A 56 -17.30 -4.50 -19.34
N GLU A 57 -17.37 -5.65 -20.02
CA GLU A 57 -16.17 -6.50 -20.26
C GLU A 57 -15.02 -5.73 -20.90
N SER A 58 -15.31 -4.73 -21.73
CA SER A 58 -14.31 -3.88 -22.36
C SER A 58 -13.50 -3.01 -21.38
N ALA A 59 -14.03 -2.78 -20.16
CA ALA A 59 -13.39 -2.00 -19.11
C ALA A 59 -12.86 -2.87 -17.97
N GLN A 60 -13.04 -4.18 -18.03
CA GLN A 60 -12.44 -5.13 -17.08
C GLN A 60 -10.98 -5.36 -17.42
N LEU A 61 -10.15 -5.54 -16.37
CA LEU A 61 -8.75 -5.91 -16.56
C LEU A 61 -8.66 -7.36 -17.07
N ALA A 62 -7.92 -7.53 -18.16
CA ALA A 62 -7.69 -8.85 -18.73
C ALA A 62 -6.99 -9.77 -17.71
N SER A 63 -7.48 -11.00 -17.59
CA SER A 63 -6.80 -12.05 -16.85
C SER A 63 -5.48 -12.41 -17.54
N PHE A 64 -4.49 -12.87 -16.77
CA PHE A 64 -3.24 -13.40 -17.34
C PHE A 64 -3.49 -14.52 -18.35
N LYS A 65 -4.51 -15.35 -18.12
CA LYS A 65 -4.94 -16.38 -19.08
C LYS A 65 -5.27 -15.78 -20.45
N THR A 66 -6.08 -14.72 -20.48
CA THR A 66 -6.46 -14.03 -21.73
C THR A 66 -5.27 -13.34 -22.38
N PHE A 67 -4.35 -12.80 -21.60
CA PHE A 67 -3.16 -12.15 -22.14
C PHE A 67 -2.17 -13.16 -22.75
N PHE A 68 -1.93 -14.30 -22.10
CA PHE A 68 -1.02 -15.32 -22.61
C PHE A 68 -1.64 -16.18 -23.73
N SER A 69 -2.95 -16.34 -23.77
CA SER A 69 -3.64 -17.00 -24.88
C SER A 69 -3.45 -16.26 -26.22
N LEU A 70 -3.27 -14.93 -26.19
CA LEU A 70 -2.88 -14.12 -27.34
C LEU A 70 -1.50 -14.51 -27.91
N PHE A 71 -0.63 -15.06 -27.06
CA PHE A 71 0.71 -15.55 -27.45
C PHE A 71 0.76 -17.08 -27.67
N GLY A 72 -0.40 -17.76 -27.64
CA GLY A 72 -0.49 -19.19 -27.87
C GLY A 72 -0.03 -20.06 -26.69
N ILE A 73 0.05 -19.50 -25.49
CA ILE A 73 0.44 -20.21 -24.27
C ILE A 73 -0.82 -20.41 -23.42
N ASP A 74 -1.30 -21.64 -23.33
CA ASP A 74 -2.42 -22.01 -22.46
C ASP A 74 -1.92 -22.18 -21.01
N ILE A 75 -2.20 -21.19 -20.17
CA ILE A 75 -1.93 -21.26 -18.74
C ILE A 75 -3.22 -21.70 -18.03
N THR A 76 -3.07 -22.58 -17.05
CA THR A 76 -4.15 -22.99 -16.16
C THR A 76 -4.80 -21.75 -15.53
N SER A 77 -6.12 -21.79 -15.33
CA SER A 77 -6.91 -20.71 -14.74
C SER A 77 -6.25 -20.17 -13.45
N SER A 78 -5.66 -18.99 -13.53
CA SER A 78 -5.03 -18.29 -12.42
C SER A 78 -5.86 -17.04 -12.06
N PRO A 79 -6.06 -16.73 -10.80
CA PRO A 79 -6.72 -15.48 -10.36
C PRO A 79 -5.87 -14.23 -10.63
N LEU A 80 -4.63 -14.40 -11.13
CA LEU A 80 -3.77 -13.28 -11.50
C LEU A 80 -4.35 -12.51 -12.69
N ASN A 81 -4.41 -11.20 -12.53
CA ASN A 81 -4.85 -10.26 -13.55
C ASN A 81 -3.74 -9.24 -13.87
N LEU A 82 -3.96 -8.43 -14.89
CA LEU A 82 -2.98 -7.46 -15.40
C LEU A 82 -2.59 -6.40 -14.35
N SER A 83 -3.35 -6.27 -13.24
CA SER A 83 -3.03 -5.35 -12.14
C SER A 83 -1.71 -5.69 -11.44
N PHE A 84 -1.24 -6.94 -11.52
CA PHE A 84 0.07 -7.31 -11.00
C PHE A 84 1.21 -6.59 -11.75
N LEU A 85 1.11 -6.48 -13.06
CA LEU A 85 2.08 -5.69 -13.85
C LEU A 85 1.96 -4.20 -13.53
N LEU A 86 0.74 -3.71 -13.30
CA LEU A 86 0.51 -2.34 -12.86
C LEU A 86 1.16 -2.08 -11.49
N ALA A 87 1.08 -3.03 -10.57
CA ALA A 87 1.73 -2.94 -9.25
C ALA A 87 3.26 -2.92 -9.36
N LEU A 88 3.84 -3.76 -10.22
CA LEU A 88 5.29 -3.75 -10.49
C LEU A 88 5.72 -2.42 -11.13
N PHE A 89 4.95 -1.92 -12.08
CA PHE A 89 5.19 -0.62 -12.68
C PHE A 89 5.10 0.51 -11.66
N ALA A 90 4.09 0.50 -10.80
CA ALA A 90 3.94 1.46 -9.71
C ALA A 90 5.13 1.43 -8.75
N LEU A 91 5.63 0.23 -8.42
CA LEU A 91 6.82 0.05 -7.58
C LEU A 91 8.07 0.62 -8.25
N PHE A 92 8.22 0.42 -9.56
CA PHE A 92 9.31 0.99 -10.35
C PHE A 92 9.23 2.52 -10.38
N VAL A 93 8.05 3.08 -10.65
CA VAL A 93 7.80 4.53 -10.62
C VAL A 93 8.11 5.11 -9.24
N PHE A 94 7.69 4.45 -8.17
CA PHE A 94 8.00 4.83 -6.81
C PHE A 94 9.52 4.86 -6.57
N TRP A 95 10.24 3.82 -7.02
CA TRP A 95 11.70 3.79 -6.90
C TRP A 95 12.37 4.96 -7.64
N VAL A 96 12.01 5.19 -8.91
CA VAL A 96 12.54 6.30 -9.69
C VAL A 96 12.23 7.62 -8.99
N LEU A 97 10.99 7.83 -8.60
CA LEU A 97 10.53 9.07 -7.98
C LEU A 97 11.30 9.39 -6.71
N ILE A 98 11.48 8.43 -5.81
CA ILE A 98 12.11 8.67 -4.50
C ILE A 98 13.63 8.75 -4.61
N TRP A 99 14.28 7.92 -5.45
CA TRP A 99 15.75 7.82 -5.46
C TRP A 99 16.42 8.54 -6.64
N LYS A 100 15.72 8.74 -7.75
CA LYS A 100 16.31 9.27 -8.98
C LYS A 100 15.86 10.70 -9.34
N THR A 101 14.89 11.28 -8.61
CA THR A 101 14.39 12.62 -8.90
C THR A 101 14.77 13.64 -7.84
N ARG A 102 14.80 14.92 -8.24
CA ARG A 102 14.98 16.06 -7.33
C ARG A 102 13.86 16.11 -6.27
N LEU A 103 12.62 15.86 -6.69
CA LEU A 103 11.47 15.83 -5.80
C LEU A 103 11.64 14.75 -4.72
N GLY A 104 12.14 13.56 -5.07
CA GLY A 104 12.44 12.50 -4.11
C GLY A 104 13.53 12.90 -3.12
N TYR A 105 14.52 13.64 -3.55
CA TYR A 105 15.52 14.21 -2.64
C TYR A 105 14.88 15.19 -1.65
N GLU A 106 14.06 16.12 -2.12
CA GLU A 106 13.34 17.09 -1.30
C GLU A 106 12.40 16.41 -0.29
N ILE A 107 11.66 15.38 -0.71
CA ILE A 107 10.82 14.55 0.18
C ILE A 107 11.64 13.91 1.30
N ARG A 108 12.77 13.29 0.97
CA ARG A 108 13.62 12.64 1.97
C ARG A 108 14.29 13.65 2.92
N ALA A 109 14.65 14.83 2.41
CA ALA A 109 15.21 15.90 3.22
C ALA A 109 14.20 16.42 4.24
N VAL A 110 12.97 16.74 3.79
CA VAL A 110 11.87 17.18 4.65
C VAL A 110 11.50 16.09 5.66
N GLY A 111 11.49 14.81 5.26
CA GLY A 111 11.19 13.67 6.13
C GLY A 111 12.24 13.45 7.24
N LYS A 112 13.49 13.87 7.03
CA LYS A 112 14.55 13.78 8.05
C LYS A 112 14.51 14.94 9.04
N ASN A 113 14.43 16.16 8.53
CA ASN A 113 14.37 17.37 9.35
C ASN A 113 13.76 18.51 8.53
N GLN A 114 12.58 18.96 8.94
CA GLN A 114 11.84 20.03 8.26
C GLN A 114 12.56 21.39 8.35
N ASP A 115 13.15 21.70 9.51
CA ASP A 115 13.85 22.96 9.73
C ASP A 115 15.11 23.04 8.87
N ALA A 116 15.92 21.98 8.86
CA ALA A 116 17.11 21.90 8.02
C ALA A 116 16.76 21.99 6.51
N ALA A 117 15.67 21.36 6.09
CA ALA A 117 15.19 21.44 4.71
C ALA A 117 14.77 22.88 4.34
N ASN A 118 14.11 23.58 5.27
CA ASN A 118 13.73 24.97 5.08
C ASN A 118 14.94 25.90 4.96
N TYR A 119 15.96 25.72 5.81
CA TYR A 119 17.24 26.44 5.69
C TYR A 119 17.96 26.17 4.37
N ALA A 120 17.80 24.98 3.81
CA ALA A 120 18.32 24.61 2.49
C ALA A 120 17.51 25.18 1.32
N GLY A 121 16.47 25.99 1.59
CA GLY A 121 15.63 26.60 0.56
C GLY A 121 14.52 25.70 0.02
N ILE A 122 14.23 24.57 0.65
CA ILE A 122 13.14 23.66 0.27
C ILE A 122 11.82 24.19 0.83
N ASN A 123 10.81 24.33 -0.02
CA ASN A 123 9.48 24.77 0.41
C ASN A 123 8.72 23.60 1.05
N VAL A 124 8.88 23.42 2.37
CA VAL A 124 8.32 22.33 3.16
C VAL A 124 6.80 22.16 2.96
N PRO A 125 5.95 23.22 3.05
CA PRO A 125 4.51 23.09 2.81
C PRO A 125 4.18 22.53 1.42
N LYS A 126 4.88 22.97 0.39
CA LYS A 126 4.66 22.49 -0.97
C LYS A 126 5.00 21.01 -1.10
N ILE A 127 6.11 20.57 -0.50
CA ILE A 127 6.54 19.17 -0.55
C ILE A 127 5.55 18.28 0.19
N ILE A 128 5.03 18.67 1.34
CA ILE A 128 4.00 17.92 2.08
C ILE A 128 2.76 17.72 1.20
N ILE A 129 2.24 18.77 0.57
CA ILE A 129 1.05 18.68 -0.31
C ILE A 129 1.31 17.72 -1.48
N ILE A 130 2.44 17.88 -2.17
CA ILE A 130 2.79 17.04 -3.32
C ILE A 130 2.91 15.57 -2.89
N THR A 131 3.61 15.30 -1.78
CA THR A 131 3.80 13.94 -1.28
C THR A 131 2.48 13.27 -0.93
N MET A 132 1.58 13.97 -0.25
CA MET A 132 0.24 13.46 0.07
C MET A 132 -0.58 13.19 -1.19
N THR A 133 -0.52 14.09 -2.17
CA THR A 133 -1.22 13.92 -3.46
C THR A 133 -0.70 12.69 -4.23
N ILE A 134 0.61 12.49 -4.29
CA ILE A 134 1.22 11.32 -4.94
C ILE A 134 0.84 10.04 -4.18
N SER A 135 0.89 10.05 -2.85
CA SER A 135 0.47 8.92 -2.02
C SER A 135 -0.98 8.52 -2.31
N GLY A 136 -1.89 9.51 -2.40
CA GLY A 136 -3.28 9.28 -2.78
C GLY A 136 -3.44 8.74 -4.21
N ALA A 137 -2.57 9.15 -5.15
CA ALA A 137 -2.57 8.59 -6.50
C ALA A 137 -2.23 7.09 -6.48
N PHE A 138 -1.17 6.69 -5.76
CA PHE A 138 -0.82 5.27 -5.59
C PHE A 138 -1.91 4.48 -4.88
N ALA A 139 -2.54 5.04 -3.83
CA ALA A 139 -3.66 4.40 -3.16
C ALA A 139 -4.85 4.18 -4.09
N GLY A 140 -5.09 5.08 -5.04
CA GLY A 140 -6.13 4.94 -6.06
C GLY A 140 -5.94 3.73 -7.00
N LEU A 141 -4.70 3.23 -7.17
CA LEU A 141 -4.44 2.04 -7.98
C LEU A 141 -5.04 0.77 -7.37
N LEU A 142 -5.28 0.75 -6.04
CA LEU A 142 -6.00 -0.33 -5.39
C LEU A 142 -7.41 -0.50 -5.98
N ALA A 143 -8.11 0.61 -6.23
CA ALA A 143 -9.43 0.55 -6.82
C ALA A 143 -9.43 -0.06 -8.23
N VAL A 144 -8.37 0.16 -9.00
CA VAL A 144 -8.21 -0.47 -10.33
C VAL A 144 -8.12 -1.99 -10.19
N ASN A 145 -7.35 -2.49 -9.22
CA ASN A 145 -7.27 -3.93 -8.96
C ASN A 145 -8.62 -4.49 -8.48
N GLU A 146 -9.17 -3.91 -7.42
CA GLU A 146 -10.38 -4.46 -6.77
C GLU A 146 -11.61 -4.34 -7.65
N VAL A 147 -11.86 -3.15 -8.22
CA VAL A 147 -13.10 -2.87 -8.95
C VAL A 147 -13.04 -3.38 -10.39
N MET A 148 -11.90 -3.24 -11.08
CA MET A 148 -11.78 -3.64 -12.49
C MET A 148 -11.19 -5.04 -12.68
N GLY A 149 -10.40 -5.51 -11.70
CA GLY A 149 -9.66 -6.78 -11.82
C GLY A 149 -10.28 -7.95 -11.08
N VAL A 150 -10.93 -7.73 -9.94
CA VAL A 150 -11.41 -8.81 -9.06
C VAL A 150 -12.93 -8.84 -8.97
N GLN A 151 -13.54 -7.72 -8.54
CA GLN A 151 -14.97 -7.66 -8.25
C GLN A 151 -15.83 -7.36 -9.48
N HIS A 152 -15.27 -6.71 -10.49
CA HIS A 152 -15.94 -6.19 -11.69
C HIS A 152 -17.14 -5.28 -11.39
N ARG A 153 -17.20 -4.77 -10.15
CA ARG A 153 -18.21 -3.83 -9.65
C ARG A 153 -17.70 -3.12 -8.41
N ALA A 154 -18.28 -1.97 -8.09
CA ALA A 154 -18.01 -1.31 -6.82
C ALA A 154 -18.93 -1.88 -5.74
N ILE A 155 -18.36 -2.37 -4.65
CA ILE A 155 -19.08 -2.87 -3.47
C ILE A 155 -18.67 -2.04 -2.24
N LEU A 156 -19.53 -2.02 -1.23
CA LEU A 156 -19.19 -1.38 0.03
C LEU A 156 -17.98 -2.08 0.68
N ASN A 157 -17.10 -1.27 1.25
CA ASN A 157 -15.93 -1.75 2.00
C ASN A 157 -14.96 -2.63 1.18
N PHE A 158 -14.90 -2.43 -0.15
CA PHE A 158 -13.99 -3.17 -1.03
C PHE A 158 -12.51 -3.07 -0.63
N THR A 159 -12.14 -2.08 0.15
CA THR A 159 -10.76 -1.89 0.63
C THR A 159 -10.35 -2.86 1.72
N ALA A 160 -11.29 -3.53 2.40
CA ALA A 160 -11.08 -4.60 3.40
C ALA A 160 -9.92 -4.35 4.40
N GLY A 161 -9.60 -3.09 4.72
CA GLY A 161 -8.49 -2.73 5.63
C GLY A 161 -7.09 -2.74 4.99
N TYR A 162 -6.96 -2.95 3.69
CA TYR A 162 -5.67 -3.00 2.99
C TYR A 162 -4.79 -1.76 3.21
N GLY A 163 -5.39 -0.59 3.50
CA GLY A 163 -4.63 0.61 3.82
C GLY A 163 -3.76 0.45 5.07
N PHE A 164 -4.30 -0.14 6.14
CA PHE A 164 -3.54 -0.42 7.37
C PHE A 164 -2.52 -1.53 7.16
N THR A 165 -2.89 -2.60 6.46
CA THR A 165 -1.94 -3.66 6.08
C THR A 165 -0.79 -3.11 5.24
N GLY A 166 -1.08 -2.17 4.32
CA GLY A 166 -0.08 -1.49 3.51
C GLY A 166 0.94 -0.69 4.32
N ILE A 167 0.53 -0.05 5.43
CA ILE A 167 1.45 0.61 6.36
C ILE A 167 2.41 -0.41 6.98
N ALA A 168 1.87 -1.55 7.42
CA ALA A 168 2.66 -2.64 8.00
C ALA A 168 3.68 -3.21 7.00
N VAL A 169 3.24 -3.46 5.77
CA VAL A 169 4.10 -3.91 4.66
C VAL A 169 5.20 -2.90 4.36
N ALA A 170 4.89 -1.61 4.33
CA ALA A 170 5.87 -0.54 4.09
C ALA A 170 6.93 -0.47 5.20
N LEU A 171 6.51 -0.56 6.48
CA LEU A 171 7.41 -0.58 7.63
C LEU A 171 8.30 -1.82 7.63
N MET A 172 7.73 -3.01 7.38
CA MET A 172 8.48 -4.25 7.26
C MET A 172 9.49 -4.21 6.11
N GLY A 173 9.08 -3.63 4.97
CA GLY A 173 9.96 -3.38 3.82
C GLY A 173 10.95 -2.23 4.00
N ARG A 174 10.99 -1.59 5.18
CA ARG A 174 11.85 -0.42 5.49
C ARG A 174 11.70 0.72 4.49
N ASN A 175 10.51 0.91 3.95
CA ASN A 175 10.21 1.91 2.92
C ASN A 175 11.10 1.79 1.66
N HIS A 176 11.73 0.64 1.43
CA HIS A 176 12.53 0.37 0.25
C HIS A 176 11.74 -0.48 -0.75
N PRO A 177 11.73 -0.17 -2.07
CA PRO A 177 10.90 -0.86 -3.06
C PRO A 177 11.07 -2.38 -3.06
N VAL A 178 12.31 -2.86 -3.02
CA VAL A 178 12.61 -4.30 -2.97
C VAL A 178 12.07 -4.94 -1.68
N GLY A 179 12.24 -4.27 -0.54
CA GLY A 179 11.69 -4.73 0.73
C GLY A 179 10.17 -4.76 0.74
N ILE A 180 9.51 -3.73 0.17
CA ILE A 180 8.06 -3.67 0.03
C ILE A 180 7.55 -4.81 -0.86
N PHE A 181 8.25 -5.12 -1.95
CA PHE A 181 7.91 -6.24 -2.84
C PHE A 181 7.87 -7.58 -2.08
N PHE A 182 8.95 -7.92 -1.38
CA PHE A 182 8.99 -9.19 -0.62
C PHE A 182 8.02 -9.19 0.56
N ALA A 183 7.88 -8.08 1.27
CA ALA A 183 6.90 -7.96 2.35
C ALA A 183 5.47 -8.12 1.84
N SER A 184 5.13 -7.53 0.69
CA SER A 184 3.79 -7.67 0.10
C SER A 184 3.50 -9.10 -0.36
N LEU A 185 4.48 -9.82 -0.92
CA LEU A 185 4.33 -11.23 -1.26
C LEU A 185 4.11 -12.09 -0.01
N LEU A 186 4.86 -11.86 1.05
CA LEU A 186 4.68 -12.57 2.32
C LEU A 186 3.28 -12.34 2.91
N PHE A 187 2.84 -11.08 2.96
CA PHE A 187 1.50 -10.76 3.48
C PHE A 187 0.40 -11.31 2.58
N GLY A 188 0.59 -11.27 1.25
CA GLY A 188 -0.34 -11.88 0.29
C GLY A 188 -0.46 -13.40 0.48
N ALA A 189 0.67 -14.09 0.66
CA ALA A 189 0.69 -15.52 0.93
C ALA A 189 0.02 -15.86 2.27
N LEU A 190 0.26 -15.07 3.33
CA LEU A 190 -0.40 -15.25 4.62
C LEU A 190 -1.90 -15.00 4.54
N PHE A 191 -2.34 -13.97 3.78
CA PHE A 191 -3.75 -13.66 3.61
C PHE A 191 -4.48 -14.77 2.84
N GLN A 192 -3.90 -15.22 1.72
CA GLN A 192 -4.48 -16.29 0.90
C GLN A 192 -4.44 -17.64 1.63
N GLY A 193 -3.30 -18.00 2.22
CA GLY A 193 -3.18 -19.24 2.99
C GLY A 193 -4.11 -19.25 4.20
N GLY A 194 -4.32 -18.10 4.83
CA GLY A 194 -5.28 -17.97 5.92
C GLY A 194 -6.74 -18.14 5.47
N ALA A 195 -7.08 -17.67 4.28
CA ALA A 195 -8.41 -17.87 3.72
C ALA A 195 -8.69 -19.34 3.37
N GLU A 196 -7.69 -20.06 2.85
CA GLU A 196 -7.77 -21.51 2.59
C GLU A 196 -7.89 -22.30 3.90
N LEU A 197 -7.13 -21.94 4.94
CA LEU A 197 -7.21 -22.60 6.25
C LEU A 197 -8.56 -22.38 6.92
N ASP A 198 -9.17 -21.20 6.83
CA ASP A 198 -10.51 -20.89 7.33
C ASP A 198 -11.57 -21.74 6.62
N PHE A 199 -11.37 -22.03 5.34
CA PHE A 199 -12.28 -22.87 4.57
C PHE A 199 -12.13 -24.38 4.90
N GLU A 200 -10.89 -24.88 5.05
CA GLU A 200 -10.66 -26.32 5.34
C GLU A 200 -10.84 -26.68 6.81
N PHE A 201 -10.47 -25.80 7.72
CA PHE A 201 -10.48 -26.06 9.15
C PHE A 201 -11.40 -25.10 9.89
N GLN A 202 -12.58 -25.55 10.29
CA GLN A 202 -13.55 -24.76 11.07
C GLN A 202 -13.02 -24.22 12.40
N SER A 203 -11.90 -24.76 12.89
CA SER A 203 -11.23 -24.33 14.12
C SER A 203 -10.27 -23.15 13.92
N ILE A 204 -9.87 -22.84 12.69
CA ILE A 204 -8.96 -21.75 12.36
C ILE A 204 -9.77 -20.64 11.71
N THR A 205 -10.05 -19.60 12.46
CA THR A 205 -10.80 -18.45 11.97
C THR A 205 -9.88 -17.42 11.29
N ARG A 206 -10.44 -16.61 10.39
CA ARG A 206 -9.75 -15.49 9.75
C ARG A 206 -9.12 -14.54 10.78
N ASP A 207 -9.71 -14.39 11.96
CA ASP A 207 -9.17 -13.55 13.04
C ASP A 207 -7.86 -14.10 13.61
N MET A 208 -7.67 -15.41 13.65
CA MET A 208 -6.38 -16.02 14.03
C MET A 208 -5.27 -15.66 13.05
N VAL A 209 -5.59 -15.63 11.75
CA VAL A 209 -4.63 -15.22 10.72
C VAL A 209 -4.25 -13.74 10.87
N LEU A 210 -5.22 -12.88 11.15
CA LEU A 210 -4.97 -11.46 11.43
C LEU A 210 -4.11 -11.28 12.69
N LEU A 211 -4.31 -12.09 13.72
CA LEU A 211 -3.47 -12.09 14.92
C LEU A 211 -2.03 -12.49 14.58
N ILE A 212 -1.84 -13.55 13.81
CA ILE A 212 -0.50 -13.98 13.35
C ILE A 212 0.18 -12.88 12.55
N GLN A 213 -0.52 -12.23 11.62
CA GLN A 213 -0.01 -11.09 10.86
C GLN A 213 0.41 -9.94 11.79
N GLY A 214 -0.43 -9.61 12.77
CA GLY A 214 -0.12 -8.59 13.78
C GLY A 214 1.14 -8.92 14.59
N MET A 215 1.30 -10.19 14.99
CA MET A 215 2.50 -10.64 15.67
C MET A 215 3.75 -10.54 14.79
N ILE A 216 3.66 -10.93 13.52
CA ILE A 216 4.78 -10.81 12.57
C ILE A 216 5.21 -9.35 12.43
N ILE A 217 4.27 -8.42 12.32
CA ILE A 217 4.57 -6.99 12.24
C ILE A 217 5.28 -6.50 13.50
N LEU A 218 4.74 -6.86 14.67
CA LEU A 218 5.28 -6.46 15.96
C LEU A 218 6.69 -7.00 16.16
N PHE A 219 6.91 -8.28 15.90
CA PHE A 219 8.23 -8.90 16.02
C PHE A 219 9.21 -8.37 14.98
N SER A 220 8.79 -8.19 13.74
CA SER A 220 9.64 -7.60 12.70
C SER A 220 10.12 -6.19 13.08
N GLY A 221 9.23 -5.36 13.62
CA GLY A 221 9.57 -4.03 14.14
C GLY A 221 10.51 -4.09 15.35
N ALA A 222 10.21 -4.91 16.34
CA ALA A 222 11.02 -5.07 17.55
C ALA A 222 12.42 -5.64 17.26
N LEU A 223 12.50 -6.67 16.42
CA LEU A 223 13.76 -7.32 16.06
C LEU A 223 14.70 -6.39 15.29
N ALA A 224 14.17 -5.54 14.42
CA ALA A 224 14.96 -4.54 13.68
C ALA A 224 15.74 -3.61 14.62
N TYR A 225 15.16 -3.23 15.76
CA TYR A 225 15.82 -2.38 16.75
C TYR A 225 16.75 -3.18 17.68
N MET A 226 16.42 -4.42 18.02
CA MET A 226 17.24 -5.26 18.91
C MET A 226 18.54 -5.72 18.24
N PHE A 227 18.51 -6.05 16.95
CA PHE A 227 19.69 -6.59 16.26
C PHE A 227 20.67 -5.52 15.80
N ASN A 228 20.24 -4.28 15.55
CA ASN A 228 21.14 -3.20 15.15
C ASN A 228 22.32 -2.96 16.12
N PRO A 229 22.15 -2.87 17.45
CA PRO A 229 23.27 -2.69 18.36
C PRO A 229 24.12 -3.96 18.52
N ALA A 230 23.55 -5.14 18.36
CA ALA A 230 24.31 -6.41 18.41
C ALA A 230 25.17 -6.59 17.16
N LEU A 231 24.61 -6.35 15.98
CA LEU A 231 25.34 -6.40 14.70
C LEU A 231 26.45 -5.37 14.65
N SER A 232 26.21 -4.13 15.07
CA SER A 232 27.25 -3.09 15.08
C SER A 232 28.43 -3.45 16.01
N LYS A 233 28.17 -4.11 17.16
CA LYS A 233 29.22 -4.61 18.04
C LYS A 233 30.05 -5.73 17.40
N ILE A 234 29.39 -6.63 16.65
CA ILE A 234 30.08 -7.73 15.96
C ILE A 234 30.93 -7.17 14.80
N PHE A 235 30.37 -6.29 13.97
CA PHE A 235 31.10 -5.67 12.87
C PHE A 235 32.28 -4.83 13.37
N ASN A 236 32.12 -4.03 14.42
CA ASN A 236 33.20 -3.26 15.01
C ASN A 236 34.30 -4.13 15.62
N LYS A 237 33.94 -5.32 16.13
CA LYS A 237 34.91 -6.26 16.66
C LYS A 237 35.73 -6.95 15.54
N VAL A 238 35.08 -7.29 14.43
CA VAL A 238 35.73 -7.88 13.25
C VAL A 238 36.67 -6.88 12.60
N THR A 239 36.23 -5.64 12.43
CA THR A 239 37.07 -4.56 11.82
C THR A 239 38.27 -4.21 12.72
N LYS A 240 38.13 -4.27 14.05
CA LYS A 240 39.21 -4.01 14.99
C LYS A 240 40.25 -5.11 15.05
N ASN A 241 39.86 -6.35 14.85
CA ASN A 241 40.79 -7.49 14.81
C ASN A 241 41.55 -7.54 13.48
N GLY A 242 40.94 -7.16 12.35
CA GLY A 242 41.62 -7.08 11.06
C GLY A 242 42.59 -5.92 10.92
N ALA A 243 42.52 -4.90 11.78
CA ALA A 243 43.47 -3.76 11.79
C ALA A 243 44.68 -3.96 12.73
N ASN A 244 44.72 -5.07 13.46
CA ASN A 244 45.85 -5.41 14.33
C ASN A 244 46.77 -6.51 13.75
N ASP A 245 46.42 -7.04 12.56
CA ASP A 245 47.21 -8.08 11.88
C ASP A 245 48.03 -7.53 10.68
N ASP A 246 48.06 -6.21 10.48
CA ASP A 246 48.95 -5.46 9.58
C ASP A 246 49.90 -4.55 10.40
#